data_a6e31980f04570013dc770b2e5f75dff
#
_entry.id   a6e31980f04570013dc770b2e5f75dff
#
_cell.length_a   1.000
_cell.length_b   1.000
_cell.length_c   1.000
_cell.angle_alpha   90.00
_cell.angle_beta   90.00
_cell.angle_gamma   90.00
#
_symmetry.space_group_name_H-M   'P 1'
#
loop_
_entity.id
_entity.type
_entity.pdbx_description
1 polymer ?
#
loop_
_entity_poly.entity_id
_entity_poly.type
_entity_poly.pdbx_seq_one_letter_code
_entity_poly.pdbx_strand_id
1 'polypeptide(L)'
;MKNDKMGLFDHVWVLRIVSLVLAILLFIYVTGSKSSDTRQLSQNGQNTALMANKTQTLKIPLEVESNSEKYVVTGFPQYVKIKITGPSALVTTTANTQNFKVYVDLTKLGTGKHEVRLKASGLNKELSYTITPAKIKVNIQSRNTATVPVEVRLSSKTLNGSYQVGTPKAALEKVQITGAKSEVQQVAKVIAYVNVPKNAQSTLHRTVTLQAINESGQTMNVVIMPNTVSVTVPISQTDSGDKNSSSSAATSSAITQSNSDSSAESASASSAKHSSTSSASGSQSNNSSVSASENDTK
;
A
#
# COMPACT_ATOMS: atom_id res chain seq x y z
N MET A 1 24.76 -91.55 -14.21
CA MET A 1 24.01 -90.43 -14.78
C MET A 1 25.02 -89.37 -15.18
N LYS A 2 25.36 -89.32 -16.44
CA LYS A 2 26.32 -88.35 -17.06
C LYS A 2 25.51 -87.04 -17.30
N ASN A 3 25.92 -85.99 -16.69
CA ASN A 3 25.41 -84.65 -17.01
C ASN A 3 26.22 -84.09 -18.14
N ASP A 4 25.75 -84.24 -19.35
CA ASP A 4 26.25 -83.53 -20.51
C ASP A 4 25.83 -82.08 -20.40
N LYS A 5 26.74 -81.26 -19.89
CA LYS A 5 26.66 -79.83 -20.07
C LYS A 5 27.09 -79.52 -21.49
N MET A 6 26.12 -79.55 -22.43
CA MET A 6 26.29 -79.09 -23.77
C MET A 6 26.76 -77.64 -23.74
N GLY A 7 28.04 -77.43 -24.10
CA GLY A 7 28.63 -76.13 -24.20
C GLY A 7 27.99 -75.32 -25.33
N LEU A 8 27.14 -74.38 -24.99
CA LEU A 8 26.49 -73.41 -25.92
C LEU A 8 27.54 -72.65 -26.75
N PHE A 9 28.85 -72.76 -26.40
CA PHE A 9 29.92 -72.04 -27.03
C PHE A 9 30.74 -72.87 -28.12
N ASP A 10 30.41 -74.13 -28.31
CA ASP A 10 31.11 -75.00 -29.26
C ASP A 10 30.63 -74.86 -30.69
N HIS A 11 29.57 -74.15 -30.94
CA HIS A 11 29.10 -73.84 -32.27
C HIS A 11 29.63 -72.49 -32.77
N VAL A 12 30.57 -72.53 -33.73
CA VAL A 12 31.16 -71.35 -34.38
C VAL A 12 30.09 -70.38 -34.87
N TRP A 13 28.89 -70.87 -35.18
CA TRP A 13 27.78 -70.07 -35.61
C TRP A 13 27.16 -69.24 -34.46
N VAL A 14 27.08 -69.83 -33.25
CA VAL A 14 26.61 -69.14 -32.02
C VAL A 14 27.59 -68.03 -31.64
N LEU A 15 28.90 -68.26 -31.73
CA LEU A 15 29.89 -67.21 -31.50
C LEU A 15 29.79 -66.05 -32.47
N ARG A 16 29.42 -66.30 -33.75
CA ARG A 16 29.18 -65.23 -34.73
C ARG A 16 27.93 -64.42 -34.39
N ILE A 17 26.86 -65.07 -33.95
CA ILE A 17 25.65 -64.36 -33.52
C ILE A 17 25.91 -63.54 -32.25
N VAL A 18 26.60 -64.08 -31.25
CA VAL A 18 26.96 -63.34 -30.02
C VAL A 18 27.84 -62.15 -30.35
N SER A 19 28.83 -62.30 -31.24
CA SER A 19 29.67 -61.20 -31.68
C SER A 19 28.87 -60.11 -32.39
N LEU A 20 27.90 -60.49 -33.23
CA LEU A 20 27.03 -59.53 -33.92
C LEU A 20 26.09 -58.79 -32.95
N VAL A 21 25.51 -59.49 -31.99
CA VAL A 21 24.68 -58.89 -30.93
C VAL A 21 25.50 -57.92 -30.08
N LEU A 22 26.71 -58.30 -29.71
CA LEU A 22 27.62 -57.45 -28.92
C LEU A 22 28.04 -56.21 -29.71
N ALA A 23 28.30 -56.35 -31.02
CA ALA A 23 28.60 -55.20 -31.90
C ALA A 23 27.43 -54.25 -32.03
N ILE A 24 26.20 -54.78 -32.16
CA ILE A 24 24.97 -53.96 -32.18
C ILE A 24 24.74 -53.24 -30.84
N LEU A 25 24.96 -53.94 -29.72
CA LEU A 25 24.86 -53.35 -28.38
C LEU A 25 25.90 -52.24 -28.18
N LEU A 26 27.15 -52.47 -28.59
CA LEU A 26 28.18 -51.45 -28.57
C LEU A 26 27.86 -50.25 -29.47
N PHE A 27 27.32 -50.52 -30.67
CA PHE A 27 26.86 -49.46 -31.58
C PHE A 27 25.72 -48.63 -30.97
N ILE A 28 24.69 -49.28 -30.38
CA ILE A 28 23.61 -48.60 -29.73
C ILE A 28 24.12 -47.82 -28.49
N TYR A 29 25.04 -48.40 -27.73
CA TYR A 29 25.66 -47.72 -26.56
C TYR A 29 26.43 -46.48 -26.97
N VAL A 30 27.28 -46.57 -28.02
CA VAL A 30 28.05 -45.43 -28.53
C VAL A 30 27.14 -44.38 -29.19
N THR A 31 26.11 -44.83 -29.93
CA THR A 31 25.19 -43.91 -30.61
C THR A 31 24.17 -43.32 -29.63
N GLY A 32 23.71 -44.11 -28.66
CA GLY A 32 22.82 -43.67 -27.60
C GLY A 32 23.50 -42.69 -26.61
N SER A 33 24.79 -42.86 -26.36
CA SER A 33 25.60 -41.94 -25.55
C SER A 33 25.82 -40.58 -26.24
N LYS A 34 25.69 -40.51 -27.58
CA LYS A 34 25.76 -39.23 -28.30
C LYS A 34 24.49 -38.38 -28.21
N SER A 35 23.39 -38.93 -27.71
CA SER A 35 22.15 -38.17 -27.51
C SER A 35 22.05 -37.50 -26.13
N SER A 36 22.96 -37.79 -25.18
CA SER A 36 22.90 -37.27 -23.81
C SER A 36 24.17 -36.54 -23.36
N ASP A 37 25.16 -36.32 -24.20
CA ASP A 37 26.35 -35.55 -23.85
C ASP A 37 26.67 -34.45 -24.85
N THR A 38 25.92 -33.41 -24.85
CA THR A 38 26.43 -32.08 -25.18
C THR A 38 26.86 -31.36 -23.88
N ARG A 39 27.66 -32.06 -23.08
CA ARG A 39 28.51 -31.43 -22.06
C ARG A 39 29.98 -31.54 -22.50
N GLN A 40 30.24 -31.12 -23.71
CA GLN A 40 31.60 -30.74 -24.05
C GLN A 40 31.71 -29.25 -23.70
N LEU A 41 32.25 -29.01 -22.51
CA LEU A 41 32.80 -27.73 -22.10
C LEU A 41 33.88 -27.29 -23.10
N SER A 42 33.48 -26.77 -24.22
CA SER A 42 34.33 -25.89 -24.99
C SER A 42 34.25 -24.54 -24.30
N GLN A 43 35.32 -24.11 -23.69
CA GLN A 43 35.56 -22.78 -23.14
C GLN A 43 35.20 -21.66 -24.15
N ASN A 44 35.01 -21.99 -25.40
CA ASN A 44 34.51 -21.12 -26.48
C ASN A 44 32.98 -21.07 -26.56
N GLY A 45 32.25 -22.02 -25.96
CA GLY A 45 30.78 -22.05 -25.99
C GLY A 45 30.12 -21.13 -25.00
N GLN A 46 30.78 -20.71 -23.92
CA GLN A 46 30.21 -19.77 -22.94
C GLN A 46 30.04 -18.39 -23.54
N ASN A 47 30.94 -17.93 -24.36
CA ASN A 47 30.81 -16.63 -25.03
C ASN A 47 29.70 -16.64 -26.09
N THR A 48 29.49 -17.77 -26.77
CA THR A 48 28.39 -17.91 -27.76
C THR A 48 27.04 -17.99 -27.11
N ALA A 49 26.91 -18.64 -25.93
CA ALA A 49 25.65 -18.68 -25.16
C ALA A 49 25.28 -17.34 -24.56
N LEU A 50 26.25 -16.53 -24.17
CA LEU A 50 26.03 -15.16 -23.67
C LEU A 50 25.65 -14.20 -24.79
N MET A 51 26.08 -14.46 -26.03
CA MET A 51 25.71 -13.68 -27.22
C MET A 51 24.41 -14.16 -27.88
N ALA A 52 23.90 -15.33 -27.49
CA ALA A 52 22.63 -15.84 -28.02
C ALA A 52 21.49 -14.89 -27.65
N ASN A 53 20.61 -14.60 -28.60
CA ASN A 53 19.44 -13.80 -28.33
C ASN A 53 18.46 -14.53 -27.39
N LYS A 54 18.10 -13.85 -26.32
CA LYS A 54 17.11 -14.30 -25.33
C LYS A 54 15.92 -13.36 -25.32
N THR A 55 14.75 -13.93 -25.10
CA THR A 55 13.53 -13.17 -24.88
C THR A 55 12.98 -13.52 -23.51
N GLN A 56 12.61 -12.48 -22.73
CA GLN A 56 12.01 -12.62 -21.42
C GLN A 56 10.84 -11.65 -21.25
N THR A 57 9.78 -12.14 -20.62
CA THR A 57 8.61 -11.31 -20.31
C THR A 57 8.56 -11.07 -18.80
N LEU A 58 8.47 -9.80 -18.41
CA LEU A 58 8.42 -9.35 -17.01
C LEU A 58 7.11 -8.64 -16.74
N LYS A 59 6.63 -8.74 -15.49
CA LYS A 59 5.49 -7.98 -14.99
C LYS A 59 6.05 -6.82 -14.15
N ILE A 60 5.88 -5.59 -14.63
CA ILE A 60 6.47 -4.39 -14.03
C ILE A 60 5.35 -3.44 -13.59
N PRO A 61 5.46 -2.76 -12.44
CA PRO A 61 4.53 -1.71 -12.05
C PRO A 61 4.56 -0.57 -13.07
N LEU A 62 3.39 0.03 -13.30
CA LEU A 62 3.26 1.18 -14.18
C LEU A 62 3.39 2.46 -13.37
N GLU A 63 4.38 3.28 -13.71
CA GLU A 63 4.53 4.63 -13.15
C GLU A 63 3.70 5.63 -13.94
N VAL A 64 2.99 6.50 -13.23
CA VAL A 64 2.19 7.57 -13.83
C VAL A 64 2.80 8.91 -13.47
N GLU A 65 3.37 9.59 -14.46
CA GLU A 65 3.92 10.92 -14.30
C GLU A 65 2.82 11.97 -14.56
N SER A 66 2.31 12.59 -13.50
CA SER A 66 1.25 13.60 -13.57
C SER A 66 1.41 14.63 -12.44
N ASN A 67 0.74 15.77 -12.55
CA ASN A 67 0.68 16.74 -11.46
C ASN A 67 -0.33 16.25 -10.40
N SER A 68 0.16 15.50 -9.41
CA SER A 68 -0.65 14.90 -8.35
C SER A 68 -1.28 15.92 -7.39
N GLU A 69 -0.82 17.18 -7.39
CA GLU A 69 -1.43 18.25 -6.60
C GLU A 69 -2.75 18.71 -7.20
N LYS A 70 -2.83 18.75 -8.54
CA LYS A 70 -3.99 19.26 -9.29
C LYS A 70 -4.91 18.17 -9.80
N TYR A 71 -4.37 16.98 -10.06
CA TYR A 71 -5.09 15.92 -10.76
C TYR A 71 -5.03 14.58 -10.03
N VAL A 72 -6.06 13.82 -10.22
CA VAL A 72 -6.14 12.39 -9.86
C VAL A 72 -6.34 11.62 -11.16
N VAL A 73 -5.50 10.60 -11.38
CA VAL A 73 -5.57 9.74 -12.55
C VAL A 73 -6.18 8.41 -12.16
N THR A 74 -7.16 7.96 -12.92
CA THR A 74 -7.86 6.69 -12.71
C THR A 74 -7.95 5.88 -13.99
N GLY A 75 -8.28 4.59 -13.89
CA GLY A 75 -8.54 3.72 -15.05
C GLY A 75 -7.30 3.09 -15.68
N PHE A 76 -6.13 3.17 -15.04
CA PHE A 76 -4.92 2.51 -15.52
C PHE A 76 -4.63 1.21 -14.74
N PRO A 77 -3.97 0.22 -15.36
CA PRO A 77 -3.56 -1.01 -14.69
C PRO A 77 -2.35 -0.74 -13.78
N GLN A 78 -2.32 -1.36 -12.60
CA GLN A 78 -1.17 -1.25 -11.69
C GLN A 78 0.10 -1.89 -12.25
N TYR A 79 -0.04 -2.91 -13.08
CA TYR A 79 1.06 -3.67 -13.67
C TYR A 79 0.86 -3.84 -15.17
N VAL A 80 1.96 -3.84 -15.90
CA VAL A 80 2.00 -4.13 -17.33
C VAL A 80 3.03 -5.22 -17.62
N LYS A 81 2.91 -5.88 -18.76
CA LYS A 81 3.88 -6.86 -19.22
C LYS A 81 4.83 -6.19 -20.19
N ILE A 82 6.13 -6.35 -19.96
CA ILE A 82 7.17 -5.94 -20.91
C ILE A 82 7.91 -7.19 -21.38
N LYS A 83 7.99 -7.37 -22.68
CA LYS A 83 8.78 -8.40 -23.34
C LYS A 83 10.09 -7.76 -23.78
N ILE A 84 11.22 -8.27 -23.31
CA ILE A 84 12.56 -7.78 -23.59
C ILE A 84 13.28 -8.83 -24.43
N THR A 85 13.95 -8.41 -25.49
CA THR A 85 14.71 -9.29 -26.40
C THR A 85 16.07 -8.69 -26.68
N GLY A 86 17.12 -9.51 -26.64
CA GLY A 86 18.50 -9.10 -26.91
C GLY A 86 19.53 -10.12 -26.43
N PRO A 87 20.80 -9.74 -26.29
CA PRO A 87 21.87 -10.62 -25.79
C PRO A 87 21.50 -11.23 -24.44
N SER A 88 21.71 -12.54 -24.31
CA SER A 88 21.26 -13.32 -23.14
C SER A 88 21.76 -12.75 -21.81
N ALA A 89 23.02 -12.30 -21.77
CA ALA A 89 23.60 -11.68 -20.58
C ALA A 89 22.86 -10.41 -20.17
N LEU A 90 22.58 -9.51 -21.11
CA LEU A 90 21.88 -8.25 -20.86
C LEU A 90 20.42 -8.47 -20.44
N VAL A 91 19.72 -9.39 -21.13
CA VAL A 91 18.34 -9.74 -20.77
C VAL A 91 18.27 -10.32 -19.36
N THR A 92 19.20 -11.22 -19.01
CA THR A 92 19.22 -11.84 -17.67
C THR A 92 19.56 -10.82 -16.58
N THR A 93 20.56 -9.97 -16.80
CA THR A 93 20.91 -8.91 -15.86
C THR A 93 19.76 -7.93 -15.67
N THR A 94 19.16 -7.44 -16.76
CA THR A 94 18.03 -6.50 -16.71
C THR A 94 16.82 -7.12 -16.01
N ALA A 95 16.54 -8.41 -16.23
CA ALA A 95 15.45 -9.11 -15.58
C ALA A 95 15.65 -9.26 -14.07
N ASN A 96 16.89 -9.48 -13.63
CA ASN A 96 17.22 -9.65 -12.22
C ASN A 96 17.32 -8.32 -11.47
N THR A 97 17.94 -7.31 -12.07
CA THR A 97 18.12 -6.00 -11.43
C THR A 97 16.90 -5.10 -11.54
N GLN A 98 16.10 -5.27 -12.60
CA GLN A 98 14.93 -4.44 -12.91
C GLN A 98 15.22 -2.92 -12.83
N ASN A 99 16.44 -2.51 -13.22
CA ASN A 99 16.88 -1.12 -13.20
C ASN A 99 16.29 -0.30 -14.36
N PHE A 100 15.01 -0.49 -14.63
CA PHE A 100 14.26 0.25 -15.63
C PHE A 100 12.83 0.45 -15.16
N LYS A 101 12.14 1.43 -15.71
CA LYS A 101 10.76 1.72 -15.41
C LYS A 101 9.90 1.73 -16.66
N VAL A 102 8.63 1.34 -16.50
CA VAL A 102 7.59 1.56 -17.50
C VAL A 102 6.70 2.67 -17.00
N TYR A 103 6.53 3.70 -17.80
CA TYR A 103 5.83 4.91 -17.38
C TYR A 103 4.93 5.47 -18.48
N VAL A 104 4.03 6.34 -18.05
CA VAL A 104 3.23 7.18 -18.92
C VAL A 104 3.33 8.64 -18.46
N ASP A 105 3.64 9.52 -19.38
CA ASP A 105 3.72 10.97 -19.14
C ASP A 105 2.37 11.63 -19.46
N LEU A 106 1.72 12.14 -18.42
CA LEU A 106 0.44 12.83 -18.47
C LEU A 106 0.57 14.33 -18.12
N THR A 107 1.80 14.82 -17.92
CA THR A 107 2.05 16.20 -17.44
C THR A 107 1.48 17.28 -18.36
N LYS A 108 1.38 16.98 -19.66
CA LYS A 108 0.89 17.91 -20.70
C LYS A 108 -0.61 17.72 -21.00
N LEU A 109 -1.28 16.77 -20.32
CA LEU A 109 -2.68 16.48 -20.58
C LEU A 109 -3.57 17.17 -19.54
N GLY A 110 -4.71 17.69 -20.00
CA GLY A 110 -5.75 18.24 -19.13
C GLY A 110 -6.71 17.17 -18.61
N THR A 111 -7.77 17.61 -17.95
CA THR A 111 -8.86 16.74 -17.47
C THR A 111 -9.59 16.08 -18.64
N GLY A 112 -10.04 14.84 -18.43
CA GLY A 112 -10.78 14.05 -19.41
C GLY A 112 -10.26 12.64 -19.57
N LYS A 113 -10.85 11.94 -20.54
CA LYS A 113 -10.44 10.57 -20.92
C LYS A 113 -9.41 10.67 -22.05
N HIS A 114 -8.24 10.08 -21.85
CA HIS A 114 -7.15 10.07 -22.83
C HIS A 114 -6.70 8.65 -23.12
N GLU A 115 -6.34 8.40 -24.38
CA GLU A 115 -5.62 7.18 -24.76
C GLU A 115 -4.15 7.52 -24.90
N VAL A 116 -3.30 6.90 -24.10
CA VAL A 116 -1.89 7.23 -23.98
C VAL A 116 -1.01 6.01 -24.23
N ARG A 117 0.16 6.24 -24.83
CA ARG A 117 1.13 5.17 -25.11
C ARG A 117 2.10 5.04 -23.94
N LEU A 118 2.38 3.80 -23.54
CA LEU A 118 3.37 3.48 -22.54
C LEU A 118 4.78 3.58 -23.11
N LYS A 119 5.70 4.00 -22.28
CA LYS A 119 7.13 4.11 -22.58
C LYS A 119 7.95 3.36 -21.55
N ALA A 120 9.14 2.93 -21.93
CA ALA A 120 10.12 2.38 -20.98
C ALA A 120 11.35 3.30 -20.95
N SER A 121 11.96 3.43 -19.79
CA SER A 121 13.18 4.19 -19.56
C SER A 121 14.14 3.39 -18.71
N GLY A 122 15.46 3.58 -18.91
CA GLY A 122 16.51 2.86 -18.18
C GLY A 122 16.91 1.53 -18.81
N LEU A 123 16.31 1.14 -19.94
CA LEU A 123 16.75 -0.06 -20.69
C LEU A 123 18.02 0.21 -21.49
N ASN A 124 18.90 -0.79 -21.55
CA ASN A 124 20.08 -0.75 -22.43
C ASN A 124 19.63 -0.63 -23.90
N LYS A 125 20.35 0.16 -24.68
CA LYS A 125 20.06 0.43 -26.11
C LYS A 125 20.12 -0.83 -26.99
N GLU A 126 20.86 -1.84 -26.58
CA GLU A 126 20.97 -3.13 -27.27
C GLU A 126 19.76 -4.04 -27.03
N LEU A 127 18.86 -3.67 -26.13
CA LEU A 127 17.65 -4.43 -25.85
C LEU A 127 16.46 -3.84 -26.62
N SER A 128 15.77 -4.70 -27.35
CA SER A 128 14.47 -4.39 -27.92
C SER A 128 13.39 -4.74 -26.89
N TYR A 129 12.34 -3.91 -26.83
CA TYR A 129 11.22 -4.18 -25.92
C TYR A 129 9.86 -3.97 -26.56
N THR A 130 8.88 -4.68 -26.05
CA THR A 130 7.45 -4.52 -26.38
C THR A 130 6.64 -4.52 -25.11
N ILE A 131 5.80 -3.49 -24.92
CA ILE A 131 4.91 -3.35 -23.76
C ILE A 131 3.51 -3.82 -24.12
N THR A 132 2.90 -4.60 -23.26
CA THR A 132 1.53 -5.09 -23.43
C THR A 132 0.68 -4.74 -22.20
N PRO A 133 -0.39 -3.94 -22.36
CA PRO A 133 -0.82 -3.25 -23.58
C PRO A 133 0.13 -2.10 -23.98
N ALA A 134 0.24 -1.79 -25.29
CA ALA A 134 1.07 -0.68 -25.76
C ALA A 134 0.45 0.69 -25.49
N LYS A 135 -0.89 0.74 -25.38
CA LYS A 135 -1.68 1.92 -25.06
C LYS A 135 -2.68 1.59 -23.95
N ILE A 136 -2.98 2.57 -23.13
CA ILE A 136 -3.99 2.49 -22.07
C ILE A 136 -4.94 3.68 -22.14
N LYS A 137 -6.15 3.47 -21.64
CA LYS A 137 -7.11 4.56 -21.45
C LYS A 137 -7.04 5.01 -20.00
N VAL A 138 -6.80 6.29 -19.79
CA VAL A 138 -6.73 6.94 -18.47
C VAL A 138 -7.82 7.99 -18.38
N ASN A 139 -8.30 8.24 -17.17
CA ASN A 139 -9.23 9.32 -16.89
C ASN A 139 -8.57 10.29 -15.90
N ILE A 140 -8.28 11.50 -16.34
CA ILE A 140 -7.67 12.57 -15.56
C ILE A 140 -8.79 13.46 -15.02
N GLN A 141 -8.89 13.57 -13.71
CA GLN A 141 -9.89 14.41 -13.04
C GLN A 141 -9.21 15.43 -12.14
N SER A 142 -9.85 16.58 -11.94
CA SER A 142 -9.40 17.56 -10.97
C SER A 142 -9.43 16.94 -9.57
N ARG A 143 -8.35 17.17 -8.83
CA ARG A 143 -8.29 16.81 -7.40
C ARG A 143 -9.18 17.77 -6.63
N ASN A 144 -10.00 17.23 -5.74
CA ASN A 144 -10.85 18.00 -4.85
C ASN A 144 -10.65 17.53 -3.41
N THR A 145 -10.88 18.44 -2.47
CA THR A 145 -10.82 18.20 -1.04
C THR A 145 -12.10 18.70 -0.40
N ALA A 146 -12.69 17.90 0.48
CA ALA A 146 -13.87 18.25 1.24
C ALA A 146 -13.75 17.78 2.68
N THR A 147 -14.47 18.41 3.58
CA THR A 147 -14.61 18.01 4.99
C THR A 147 -15.96 17.34 5.19
N VAL A 148 -15.95 16.12 5.69
CA VAL A 148 -17.15 15.30 5.85
C VAL A 148 -17.29 14.79 7.29
N PRO A 149 -18.52 14.55 7.78
CA PRO A 149 -18.75 14.04 9.13
C PRO A 149 -18.34 12.58 9.25
N VAL A 150 -17.91 12.21 10.47
CA VAL A 150 -17.61 10.84 10.87
C VAL A 150 -18.79 10.25 11.64
N GLU A 151 -19.31 9.12 11.16
CA GLU A 151 -20.35 8.35 11.82
C GLU A 151 -19.76 7.06 12.38
N VAL A 152 -20.01 6.79 13.66
CA VAL A 152 -19.59 5.52 14.27
C VAL A 152 -20.66 4.46 14.06
N ARG A 153 -20.28 3.33 13.48
CA ARG A 153 -21.13 2.14 13.35
C ARG A 153 -20.57 0.98 14.15
N LEU A 154 -21.44 0.39 14.97
CA LEU A 154 -21.12 -0.75 15.82
C LEU A 154 -21.52 -2.06 15.14
N SER A 155 -20.71 -3.10 15.28
CA SER A 155 -21.03 -4.45 14.80
C SER A 155 -22.20 -5.06 15.56
N SER A 156 -22.32 -4.76 16.85
CA SER A 156 -23.39 -5.20 17.71
C SER A 156 -23.75 -4.11 18.70
N LYS A 157 -25.02 -3.92 18.95
CA LYS A 157 -25.56 -3.07 20.02
C LYS A 157 -26.04 -3.89 21.20
N THR A 158 -26.09 -5.22 21.06
CA THR A 158 -26.57 -6.16 22.08
C THR A 158 -25.39 -6.86 22.71
N LEU A 159 -25.30 -6.79 24.03
CA LEU A 159 -24.30 -7.47 24.85
C LEU A 159 -24.93 -8.65 25.60
N ASN A 160 -24.09 -9.56 26.07
CA ASN A 160 -24.52 -10.65 26.93
C ASN A 160 -24.70 -10.15 28.36
N GLY A 161 -25.70 -10.66 29.06
CA GLY A 161 -25.97 -10.33 30.46
C GLY A 161 -26.64 -8.98 30.64
N SER A 162 -26.38 -8.32 31.77
CA SER A 162 -27.00 -7.07 32.19
C SER A 162 -26.23 -5.82 31.72
N TYR A 163 -25.61 -5.88 30.54
CA TYR A 163 -24.85 -4.75 30.01
C TYR A 163 -25.47 -4.19 28.75
N GLN A 164 -25.36 -2.89 28.60
CA GLN A 164 -25.86 -2.14 27.44
C GLN A 164 -24.77 -1.25 26.85
N VAL A 165 -24.83 -1.05 25.52
CA VAL A 165 -23.96 -0.15 24.80
C VAL A 165 -24.56 1.24 24.79
N GLY A 166 -23.82 2.21 25.31
CA GLY A 166 -24.17 3.62 25.24
C GLY A 166 -23.81 4.22 23.87
N THR A 167 -24.00 5.54 23.77
CA THR A 167 -23.70 6.28 22.52
C THR A 167 -22.21 6.35 22.29
N PRO A 168 -21.71 5.77 21.16
CA PRO A 168 -20.29 5.81 20.84
C PRO A 168 -19.87 7.24 20.46
N LYS A 169 -18.62 7.60 20.81
CA LYS A 169 -18.03 8.89 20.46
C LYS A 169 -16.72 8.67 19.71
N ALA A 170 -16.59 9.30 18.55
CA ALA A 170 -15.31 9.42 17.85
C ALA A 170 -14.53 10.61 18.39
N ALA A 171 -13.21 10.50 18.45
CA ALA A 171 -12.33 11.61 18.84
C ALA A 171 -12.36 12.79 17.85
N LEU A 172 -12.75 12.51 16.60
CA LEU A 172 -12.93 13.51 15.55
C LEU A 172 -14.35 13.39 14.98
N GLU A 173 -15.07 14.50 14.95
CA GLU A 173 -16.40 14.57 14.38
C GLU A 173 -16.39 14.73 12.86
N LYS A 174 -15.33 15.32 12.33
CA LYS A 174 -15.15 15.58 10.90
C LYS A 174 -13.73 15.23 10.48
N VAL A 175 -13.58 14.79 9.24
CA VAL A 175 -12.29 14.48 8.62
C VAL A 175 -12.22 15.06 7.22
N GLN A 176 -11.00 15.29 6.76
CA GLN A 176 -10.76 15.76 5.41
C GLN A 176 -10.66 14.57 4.46
N ILE A 177 -11.35 14.64 3.34
CA ILE A 177 -11.24 13.68 2.26
C ILE A 177 -10.66 14.37 1.01
N THR A 178 -9.83 13.66 0.26
CA THR A 178 -9.23 14.17 -0.96
C THR A 178 -9.26 13.08 -2.04
N GLY A 179 -9.60 13.45 -3.25
CA GLY A 179 -9.70 12.50 -4.36
C GLY A 179 -10.10 13.15 -5.68
N ALA A 180 -10.52 12.32 -6.62
CA ALA A 180 -11.12 12.80 -7.87
C ALA A 180 -12.41 13.58 -7.57
N LYS A 181 -12.63 14.69 -8.25
CA LYS A 181 -13.79 15.57 -8.00
C LYS A 181 -15.12 14.79 -8.00
N SER A 182 -15.30 13.87 -8.96
CA SER A 182 -16.51 13.06 -9.05
C SER A 182 -16.69 12.11 -7.86
N GLU A 183 -15.60 11.57 -7.31
CA GLU A 183 -15.65 10.68 -6.15
C GLU A 183 -15.94 11.46 -4.87
N VAL A 184 -15.22 12.58 -4.66
CA VAL A 184 -15.39 13.44 -3.48
C VAL A 184 -16.81 14.00 -3.38
N GLN A 185 -17.42 14.38 -4.52
CA GLN A 185 -18.77 14.91 -4.56
C GLN A 185 -19.86 13.88 -4.22
N GLN A 186 -19.59 12.60 -4.37
CA GLN A 186 -20.49 11.50 -4.06
C GLN A 186 -20.36 10.99 -2.62
N VAL A 187 -19.34 11.42 -1.89
CA VAL A 187 -19.17 11.03 -0.50
C VAL A 187 -20.24 11.70 0.36
N ALA A 188 -21.09 10.90 0.98
CA ALA A 188 -22.10 11.38 1.93
C ALA A 188 -21.50 11.50 3.34
N LYS A 189 -20.72 10.52 3.79
CA LYS A 189 -20.14 10.45 5.12
C LYS A 189 -18.97 9.50 5.19
N VAL A 190 -18.23 9.59 6.31
CA VAL A 190 -17.15 8.65 6.65
C VAL A 190 -17.59 7.79 7.83
N ILE A 191 -17.40 6.48 7.73
CA ILE A 191 -17.77 5.53 8.77
C ILE A 191 -16.55 5.06 9.53
N ALA A 192 -16.65 5.08 10.86
CA ALA A 192 -15.77 4.40 11.80
C ALA A 192 -16.46 3.11 12.27
N TYR A 193 -16.07 1.97 11.73
CA TYR A 193 -16.69 0.68 12.07
C TYR A 193 -15.99 0.05 13.28
N VAL A 194 -16.73 -0.09 14.40
CA VAL A 194 -16.21 -0.64 15.64
C VAL A 194 -16.79 -2.01 15.91
N ASN A 195 -15.93 -2.99 16.06
CA ASN A 195 -16.34 -4.32 16.51
C ASN A 195 -16.46 -4.34 18.04
N VAL A 196 -17.68 -4.55 18.53
CA VAL A 196 -18.01 -4.66 19.96
C VAL A 196 -18.20 -6.13 20.30
N PRO A 197 -17.32 -6.74 21.12
CA PRO A 197 -17.49 -8.12 21.59
C PRO A 197 -18.74 -8.26 22.44
N LYS A 198 -19.50 -9.34 22.27
CA LYS A 198 -20.74 -9.57 23.03
C LYS A 198 -20.53 -9.73 24.54
N ASN A 199 -19.32 -10.06 24.97
CA ASN A 199 -18.92 -10.23 26.37
C ASN A 199 -18.24 -8.98 26.96
N ALA A 200 -18.33 -7.84 26.29
CA ALA A 200 -17.75 -6.59 26.79
C ALA A 200 -18.54 -6.09 28.03
N GLN A 201 -17.80 -5.77 29.11
CA GLN A 201 -18.36 -5.36 30.41
C GLN A 201 -17.91 -3.97 30.86
N SER A 202 -16.98 -3.35 30.11
CA SER A 202 -16.42 -2.04 30.40
C SER A 202 -16.30 -1.21 29.15
N THR A 203 -16.17 0.11 29.32
CA THR A 203 -15.96 1.05 28.22
C THR A 203 -14.83 0.60 27.29
N LEU A 204 -15.11 0.57 26.02
CA LEU A 204 -14.21 0.13 24.98
C LEU A 204 -13.56 1.33 24.28
N HIS A 205 -12.23 1.36 24.25
CA HIS A 205 -11.44 2.31 23.48
C HIS A 205 -10.79 1.59 22.30
N ARG A 206 -11.08 2.02 21.07
CA ARG A 206 -10.56 1.39 19.85
C ARG A 206 -10.14 2.43 18.82
N THR A 207 -8.98 2.21 18.23
CA THR A 207 -8.58 2.94 17.02
C THR A 207 -9.00 2.12 15.81
N VAL A 208 -9.77 2.75 14.93
CA VAL A 208 -10.35 2.09 13.75
C VAL A 208 -10.04 2.88 12.49
N THR A 209 -9.95 2.16 11.37
CA THR A 209 -9.75 2.76 10.05
C THR A 209 -11.07 3.34 9.55
N LEU A 210 -10.98 4.51 8.96
CA LEU A 210 -12.11 5.24 8.40
C LEU A 210 -12.39 4.79 6.96
N GLN A 211 -13.67 4.78 6.60
CA GLN A 211 -14.16 4.41 5.28
C GLN A 211 -15.16 5.43 4.77
N ALA A 212 -14.88 6.04 3.61
CA ALA A 212 -15.82 6.96 2.97
C ALA A 212 -16.88 6.18 2.19
N ILE A 213 -18.15 6.57 2.35
CA ILE A 213 -19.28 5.97 1.64
C ILE A 213 -20.16 7.04 1.01
N ASN A 214 -20.85 6.64 -0.07
CA ASN A 214 -21.92 7.44 -0.66
C ASN A 214 -23.26 7.20 0.05
N GLU A 215 -24.32 7.86 -0.42
CA GLU A 215 -25.69 7.70 0.10
C GLU A 215 -26.21 6.25 0.00
N SER A 216 -25.79 5.53 -1.03
CA SER A 216 -26.14 4.11 -1.23
C SER A 216 -25.33 3.16 -0.35
N GLY A 217 -24.39 3.64 0.46
CA GLY A 217 -23.51 2.82 1.31
C GLY A 217 -22.34 2.19 0.59
N GLN A 218 -22.06 2.56 -0.66
CA GLN A 218 -20.92 2.06 -1.42
C GLN A 218 -19.64 2.81 -1.03
N THR A 219 -18.54 2.09 -0.92
CA THR A 219 -17.22 2.68 -0.62
C THR A 219 -16.73 3.53 -1.78
N MET A 220 -16.27 4.73 -1.46
CA MET A 220 -15.70 5.68 -2.40
C MET A 220 -14.18 5.64 -2.37
N ASN A 221 -13.56 5.81 -3.54
CA ASN A 221 -12.11 5.77 -3.68
C ASN A 221 -11.49 7.16 -3.43
N VAL A 222 -11.41 7.53 -2.16
CA VAL A 222 -10.84 8.79 -1.69
C VAL A 222 -9.81 8.56 -0.60
N VAL A 223 -8.88 9.50 -0.45
CA VAL A 223 -7.91 9.50 0.65
C VAL A 223 -8.52 10.26 1.81
N ILE A 224 -8.53 9.67 2.99
CA ILE A 224 -9.07 10.25 4.23
C ILE A 224 -7.90 10.66 5.13
N MET A 225 -7.93 11.86 5.66
CA MET A 225 -6.92 12.38 6.59
C MET A 225 -7.57 12.94 7.87
N PRO A 226 -7.22 12.41 9.05
CA PRO A 226 -6.45 11.17 9.26
C PRO A 226 -7.21 9.93 8.80
N ASN A 227 -6.51 8.84 8.45
CA ASN A 227 -7.14 7.60 7.98
C ASN A 227 -7.66 6.70 9.10
N THR A 228 -7.35 7.03 10.36
CA THR A 228 -7.83 6.32 11.56
C THR A 228 -8.36 7.30 12.57
N VAL A 229 -9.26 6.81 13.44
CA VAL A 229 -9.82 7.59 14.55
C VAL A 229 -9.96 6.71 15.79
N SER A 230 -9.70 7.30 16.96
CA SER A 230 -10.02 6.66 18.24
C SER A 230 -11.51 6.81 18.53
N VAL A 231 -12.16 5.69 18.85
CA VAL A 231 -13.57 5.65 19.20
C VAL A 231 -13.71 5.10 20.62
N THR A 232 -14.50 5.79 21.43
CA THR A 232 -14.90 5.37 22.76
C THR A 232 -16.33 4.87 22.71
N VAL A 233 -16.57 3.63 23.11
CA VAL A 233 -17.88 3.01 23.21
C VAL A 233 -18.18 2.80 24.70
N PRO A 234 -19.02 3.61 25.32
CA PRO A 234 -19.41 3.42 26.72
C PRO A 234 -20.21 2.12 26.87
N ILE A 235 -19.87 1.35 27.88
CA ILE A 235 -20.63 0.15 28.27
C ILE A 235 -20.97 0.31 29.74
N SER A 236 -22.25 0.20 30.07
CA SER A 236 -22.77 0.28 31.40
C SER A 236 -23.62 -0.94 31.74
N GLN A 237 -23.65 -1.28 32.99
CA GLN A 237 -24.57 -2.30 33.49
C GLN A 237 -26.01 -1.77 33.45
N THR A 238 -26.92 -2.59 32.98
CA THR A 238 -28.33 -2.27 33.05
C THR A 238 -28.77 -2.48 34.51
N ASP A 239 -28.97 -1.41 35.25
CA ASP A 239 -29.60 -1.51 36.56
C ASP A 239 -30.97 -2.13 36.36
N SER A 240 -31.17 -3.33 36.81
CA SER A 240 -32.50 -3.90 37.03
C SER A 240 -33.07 -3.11 38.22
N GLY A 241 -33.63 -1.97 37.90
CA GLY A 241 -34.20 -1.09 38.88
C GLY A 241 -35.24 -1.82 39.72
N ASP A 242 -34.85 -2.14 40.91
CA ASP A 242 -35.72 -2.48 41.99
C ASP A 242 -36.60 -1.22 42.25
N LYS A 243 -37.81 -1.22 41.69
CA LYS A 243 -38.84 -0.28 42.05
C LYS A 243 -39.29 -0.66 43.44
N ASN A 244 -38.52 -0.34 44.46
CA ASN A 244 -39.03 -0.26 45.82
C ASN A 244 -38.20 0.75 46.64
N SER A 245 -38.56 2.01 46.56
CA SER A 245 -38.25 3.01 47.58
C SER A 245 -39.54 3.78 47.83
N SER A 246 -40.27 3.19 48.75
CA SER A 246 -41.33 3.83 49.50
C SER A 246 -40.91 5.21 49.98
N SER A 247 -41.80 6.15 49.71
CA SER A 247 -41.97 7.43 50.39
C SER A 247 -41.76 7.32 51.89
N SER A 248 -40.88 8.12 52.44
CA SER A 248 -41.01 8.61 53.81
C SER A 248 -40.81 10.11 53.81
N ALA A 249 -41.96 10.76 53.82
CA ALA A 249 -42.12 12.12 54.29
C ALA A 249 -41.88 12.18 55.81
N ALA A 250 -41.08 13.12 56.24
CA ALA A 250 -41.08 13.67 57.59
C ALA A 250 -40.44 15.07 57.47
N THR A 251 -41.24 16.12 57.33
CA THR A 251 -41.85 16.96 58.34
C THR A 251 -40.87 17.64 59.29
N SER A 252 -40.85 19.01 59.13
CA SER A 252 -40.65 20.09 60.06
C SER A 252 -39.43 20.07 60.99
N SER A 253 -38.74 21.19 61.08
CA SER A 253 -39.20 22.36 61.90
C SER A 253 -38.29 23.56 61.63
N ALA A 254 -38.95 24.70 61.50
CA ALA A 254 -38.39 26.01 61.59
C ALA A 254 -37.87 26.27 62.99
N ILE A 255 -36.97 27.27 63.14
CA ILE A 255 -36.86 28.31 64.19
C ILE A 255 -35.60 29.12 63.79
N THR A 256 -35.69 30.29 63.22
CA THR A 256 -35.89 31.63 63.78
C THR A 256 -34.61 32.27 64.36
N GLN A 257 -34.22 33.36 63.72
CA GLN A 257 -33.59 34.62 64.26
C GLN A 257 -32.22 34.52 64.84
N SER A 258 -31.31 35.48 64.64
CA SER A 258 -31.45 36.95 64.53
C SER A 258 -30.09 37.56 64.19
N ASN A 259 -30.15 38.67 63.45
CA ASN A 259 -29.39 39.91 63.56
C ASN A 259 -27.95 39.93 64.03
N SER A 260 -27.12 40.59 63.31
CA SER A 260 -26.84 42.07 63.34
C SER A 260 -25.55 42.24 62.50
N ASP A 261 -25.61 43.05 61.53
CA ASP A 261 -25.30 44.50 61.50
C ASP A 261 -23.80 44.81 61.52
N SER A 262 -23.50 45.63 60.63
CA SER A 262 -22.60 46.78 60.49
C SER A 262 -21.38 46.55 59.51
N SER A 263 -21.51 47.22 58.41
CA SER A 263 -20.96 48.53 58.11
C SER A 263 -19.53 48.54 57.52
N ALA A 264 -19.54 49.18 56.39
CA ALA A 264 -18.63 50.19 55.89
C ALA A 264 -17.29 49.68 55.28
N GLU A 265 -17.16 49.92 54.02
CA GLU A 265 -16.70 51.11 53.31
C GLU A 265 -15.18 51.14 53.07
N SER A 266 -14.90 51.54 51.86
CA SER A 266 -13.68 52.22 51.34
C SER A 266 -12.80 51.31 50.43
N ALA A 267 -12.89 51.49 49.16
CA ALA A 267 -12.33 52.50 48.27
C ALA A 267 -10.81 52.50 48.16
N SER A 268 -10.43 52.62 46.89
CA SER A 268 -9.18 53.12 46.28
C SER A 268 -8.25 52.06 45.71
N ALA A 269 -8.19 52.00 44.42
CA ALA A 269 -7.42 52.77 43.43
C ALA A 269 -5.91 52.72 43.62
N SER A 270 -5.23 52.24 42.59
CA SER A 270 -4.04 52.77 41.92
C SER A 270 -3.17 51.67 41.35
N SER A 271 -3.10 51.60 40.03
CA SER A 271 -2.03 52.13 39.17
C SER A 271 -0.57 51.80 39.58
N ALA A 272 0.11 51.10 38.68
CA ALA A 272 1.42 51.37 38.12
C ALA A 272 1.94 50.08 37.43
N LYS A 273 2.09 49.97 36.13
CA LYS A 273 3.12 50.45 35.24
C LYS A 273 4.54 50.26 35.75
N HIS A 274 5.25 49.30 35.13
CA HIS A 274 6.66 49.32 34.75
C HIS A 274 6.85 48.11 33.78
N SER A 275 7.10 48.25 32.54
CA SER A 275 8.20 48.70 31.67
C SER A 275 9.60 48.38 32.18
N SER A 276 10.25 47.57 31.39
CA SER A 276 11.63 47.69 30.86
C SER A 276 12.17 46.31 30.53
N THR A 277 12.48 46.15 29.32
CA THR A 277 13.69 46.37 28.50
C THR A 277 14.70 45.25 28.53
N SER A 278 14.91 44.75 27.32
CA SER A 278 16.20 44.55 26.62
C SER A 278 17.11 43.43 27.04
N SER A 279 17.49 42.61 26.08
CA SER A 279 18.79 42.56 25.38
C SER A 279 18.78 41.30 24.49
N ALA A 280 18.87 41.28 23.19
CA ALA A 280 19.92 41.68 22.26
C ALA A 280 21.24 40.95 22.44
N SER A 281 21.52 40.02 21.53
CA SER A 281 22.81 39.64 20.93
C SER A 281 22.48 38.58 19.86
N GLY A 282 22.72 38.71 18.60
CA GLY A 282 23.73 39.43 17.86
C GLY A 282 24.91 38.52 17.57
N SER A 283 24.97 38.06 16.32
CA SER A 283 26.17 37.82 15.50
C SER A 283 25.74 37.10 14.25
N GLN A 284 25.65 37.75 13.08
CA GLN A 284 26.74 38.09 12.15
C GLN A 284 27.53 36.83 11.75
N SER A 285 27.80 36.54 10.57
CA SER A 285 27.91 37.09 9.22
C SER A 285 28.83 36.15 8.45
N ASN A 286 28.65 36.01 7.16
CA ASN A 286 29.61 36.21 6.06
C ASN A 286 29.08 35.40 4.87
N ASN A 287 28.60 35.98 3.81
CA ASN A 287 29.17 36.85 2.80
C ASN A 287 30.48 36.37 2.21
N SER A 288 30.39 35.90 0.97
CA SER A 288 31.35 36.04 -0.14
C SER A 288 30.67 35.45 -1.38
N SER A 289 30.05 36.12 -2.27
CA SER A 289 30.39 36.96 -3.43
C SER A 289 31.59 36.51 -4.24
N VAL A 290 31.36 36.64 -5.58
CA VAL A 290 32.32 36.83 -6.72
C VAL A 290 32.72 35.49 -7.37
N SER A 291 32.64 35.25 -8.67
CA SER A 291 32.73 36.13 -9.86
C SER A 291 32.18 35.43 -11.08
N ALA A 292 31.68 36.24 -11.96
CA ALA A 292 31.49 35.97 -13.38
C ALA A 292 32.83 35.72 -14.09
N SER A 293 32.81 34.85 -15.10
CA SER A 293 33.72 34.97 -16.22
C SER A 293 33.07 34.43 -17.47
N GLU A 294 32.64 35.37 -18.32
CA GLU A 294 32.50 35.18 -19.75
C GLU A 294 33.83 34.65 -20.30
N ASN A 295 33.76 33.74 -21.21
CA ASN A 295 34.61 33.84 -22.42
C ASN A 295 33.95 33.10 -23.60
N ASP A 296 33.71 33.95 -24.56
CA ASP A 296 33.44 33.73 -25.97
C ASP A 296 34.52 32.92 -26.70
N THR A 297 34.17 32.43 -27.85
CA THR A 297 34.96 32.19 -29.07
C THR A 297 35.24 30.71 -29.43
N LYS A 298 34.54 30.21 -30.34
CA LYS A 298 34.76 29.88 -31.74
C LYS A 298 33.91 28.73 -32.23
#